data_26771437d171918d84c2985fa44cd707
#
_entry.id   26771437d171918d84c2985fa44cd707
#
_cell.length_a   1.000
_cell.length_b   1.000
_cell.length_c   1.000
_cell.angle_alpha   90.00
_cell.angle_beta   90.00
_cell.angle_gamma   90.00
#
_symmetry.space_group_name_H-M   'P 1'
#
loop_
_entity.id
_entity.type
_entity.pdbx_description
1 polymer ?
#
loop_
_entity_poly.entity_id
_entity_poly.type
_entity_poly.pdbx_seq_one_letter_code
_entity_poly.pdbx_strand_id
1 'polypeptide(L)'
;MLKLEDKVGILKLGTLWPLPQRFIEEHLNKAQRILFVEETDPFIERSVMEMVAGLRSGSPCPTFYGKRSGHLNAYGELNPDTVVKAISSIMGVPYQPRDSVYGKKVEDSIKGRVPERMMTFCAGCPHRATFWAIKNALKLDGRDGVVTGDIGCYSMALGPAGFFQVRTHHCMGAGAGVANGLGKLGQFGFHQPVIAAIGDSTFFHAGIPPLINGIYNQSNFILVILDNNATAMTGFQPHPGTGMTAMGEPTRTVDIESLCRSLGVHVEVCDPFDLRNATQTLLRLMANGGGPRVVIMRHECELVRGRKEKPKHKVHVDQDKCVGDACGCDNLCTRVFMCPGLVLDKESGKAKIDDVICTGCGVCADICPQGAIIKEAA
;
A
#
# COMPACT_ATOMS: atom_id res chain seq x y z
N MET A 1 -18.11 16.96 27.52
CA MET A 1 -18.80 15.66 27.34
C MET A 1 -19.20 15.07 28.71
N LEU A 2 -18.29 14.44 29.44
CA LEU A 2 -18.63 13.76 30.72
C LEU A 2 -18.49 14.65 31.98
N LYS A 3 -17.85 15.82 31.88
CA LYS A 3 -17.53 16.73 33.00
C LYS A 3 -16.77 16.01 34.11
N LEU A 4 -15.69 15.32 33.76
CA LEU A 4 -14.86 14.50 34.66
C LEU A 4 -13.42 15.03 34.77
N GLU A 5 -13.18 16.30 34.44
CA GLU A 5 -11.85 16.93 34.37
C GLU A 5 -11.10 16.82 35.72
N ASP A 6 -11.84 16.89 36.84
CA ASP A 6 -11.27 16.79 38.18
C ASP A 6 -11.12 15.32 38.68
N LYS A 7 -11.61 14.33 37.91
CA LYS A 7 -11.66 12.93 38.31
C LYS A 7 -10.86 11.99 37.44
N VAL A 8 -10.49 12.43 36.22
CA VAL A 8 -9.79 11.63 35.25
C VAL A 8 -8.53 12.35 34.81
N GLY A 9 -7.37 11.73 35.07
CA GLY A 9 -6.08 12.19 34.58
C GLY A 9 -5.66 11.41 33.34
N ILE A 10 -4.72 11.95 32.56
CA ILE A 10 -4.12 11.32 31.39
C ILE A 10 -2.64 11.11 31.63
N LEU A 11 -2.18 9.86 31.52
CA LEU A 11 -0.77 9.52 31.46
C LEU A 11 -0.42 9.16 30.01
N LYS A 12 0.39 10.02 29.36
CA LYS A 12 0.89 9.77 28.01
C LYS A 12 2.28 9.16 28.07
N LEU A 13 2.44 7.95 27.53
CA LEU A 13 3.74 7.31 27.38
C LEU A 13 4.33 7.68 26.02
N GLY A 14 5.50 8.29 26.00
CA GLY A 14 6.24 8.64 24.79
C GLY A 14 7.20 7.54 24.33
N THR A 15 7.73 6.75 25.28
CA THR A 15 8.61 5.61 25.01
C THR A 15 7.90 4.32 25.37
N LEU A 16 7.76 3.43 24.38
CA LEU A 16 7.05 2.15 24.55
C LEU A 16 8.00 0.98 24.76
N TRP A 17 9.27 1.12 24.37
CA TRP A 17 10.25 0.06 24.57
C TRP A 17 11.67 0.64 24.76
N PRO A 18 12.37 0.26 25.85
CA PRO A 18 11.78 -0.41 27.04
C PRO A 18 10.79 0.52 27.74
N LEU A 19 9.77 -0.05 28.40
CA LEU A 19 8.81 0.75 29.18
C LEU A 19 9.52 1.50 30.32
N PRO A 20 9.15 2.75 30.60
CA PRO A 20 9.72 3.53 31.71
C PRO A 20 9.13 3.08 33.05
N GLN A 21 9.59 1.95 33.57
CA GLN A 21 9.02 1.26 34.75
C GLN A 21 8.82 2.19 35.94
N ARG A 22 9.85 2.92 36.35
CA ARG A 22 9.77 3.84 37.52
C ARG A 22 8.66 4.88 37.33
N PHE A 23 8.60 5.47 36.16
CA PHE A 23 7.58 6.48 35.86
C PHE A 23 6.15 5.87 35.89
N ILE A 24 5.98 4.66 35.42
CA ILE A 24 4.69 3.96 35.47
C ILE A 24 4.34 3.64 36.92
N GLU A 25 5.26 3.05 37.71
CA GLU A 25 5.07 2.73 39.12
C GLU A 25 4.65 3.94 39.95
N GLU A 26 5.30 5.11 39.78
CA GLU A 26 4.92 6.35 40.43
C GLU A 26 3.48 6.79 40.17
N HIS A 27 2.90 6.40 39.05
CA HIS A 27 1.55 6.78 38.64
C HIS A 27 0.50 5.70 38.95
N LEU A 28 0.89 4.43 39.01
CA LEU A 28 -0.01 3.33 39.39
C LEU A 28 -0.66 3.57 40.75
N ASN A 29 0.09 4.08 41.70
CA ASN A 29 -0.38 4.32 43.08
C ASN A 29 -1.31 5.55 43.21
N LYS A 30 -1.42 6.38 42.13
CA LYS A 30 -2.26 7.60 42.15
C LYS A 30 -3.67 7.38 41.64
N ALA A 31 -3.97 6.21 41.06
CA ALA A 31 -5.24 5.90 40.45
C ALA A 31 -5.80 4.54 40.96
N GLN A 32 -7.08 4.48 41.24
CA GLN A 32 -7.76 3.23 41.59
C GLN A 32 -8.17 2.42 40.35
N ARG A 33 -8.36 3.11 39.22
CA ARG A 33 -8.81 2.57 37.93
C ARG A 33 -7.96 3.11 36.83
N ILE A 34 -7.48 2.25 35.94
CA ILE A 34 -6.64 2.64 34.80
C ILE A 34 -7.26 2.05 33.53
N LEU A 35 -7.54 2.92 32.57
CA LEU A 35 -7.94 2.54 31.21
C LEU A 35 -6.75 2.67 30.28
N PHE A 36 -6.34 1.55 29.66
CA PHE A 36 -5.34 1.54 28.61
C PHE A 36 -5.99 1.86 27.26
N VAL A 37 -5.52 2.92 26.63
CA VAL A 37 -5.98 3.37 25.30
C VAL A 37 -4.83 3.22 24.33
N GLU A 38 -4.80 2.16 23.57
CA GLU A 38 -3.73 1.81 22.63
C GLU A 38 -4.25 1.06 21.41
N GLU A 39 -3.55 1.18 20.31
CA GLU A 39 -3.74 0.44 19.08
C GLU A 39 -2.43 -0.32 18.73
N THR A 40 -2.44 -1.48 18.14
CA THR A 40 -3.52 -2.39 17.78
C THR A 40 -3.68 -3.48 18.84
N ASP A 41 -2.57 -4.09 19.24
CA ASP A 41 -2.50 -5.10 20.31
C ASP A 41 -2.44 -4.44 21.70
N PRO A 42 -2.91 -5.14 22.76
CA PRO A 42 -2.81 -4.67 24.14
C PRO A 42 -1.36 -4.81 24.65
N PHE A 43 -0.42 -4.08 24.04
CA PHE A 43 1.01 -4.14 24.35
C PHE A 43 1.34 -3.51 25.70
N ILE A 44 0.89 -2.25 25.90
CA ILE A 44 1.11 -1.53 27.16
C ILE A 44 0.30 -2.18 28.27
N GLU A 45 -0.98 -2.48 28.04
CA GLU A 45 -1.85 -3.15 29.00
C GLU A 45 -1.20 -4.44 29.52
N ARG A 46 -0.73 -5.31 28.63
CA ARG A 46 -0.07 -6.56 29.00
C ARG A 46 1.22 -6.33 29.77
N SER A 47 2.09 -5.46 29.25
CA SER A 47 3.41 -5.22 29.86
C SER A 47 3.30 -4.57 31.25
N VAL A 48 2.34 -3.67 31.46
CA VAL A 48 2.08 -3.08 32.78
C VAL A 48 1.48 -4.12 33.74
N MET A 49 0.58 -4.97 33.28
CA MET A 49 0.02 -6.05 34.08
C MET A 49 1.11 -7.05 34.52
N GLU A 50 2.03 -7.43 33.62
CA GLU A 50 3.19 -8.27 33.93
C GLU A 50 4.11 -7.61 34.95
N MET A 51 4.39 -6.31 34.77
CA MET A 51 5.21 -5.53 35.71
C MET A 51 4.58 -5.53 37.13
N VAL A 52 3.27 -5.26 37.21
CA VAL A 52 2.56 -5.24 38.50
C VAL A 52 2.51 -6.61 39.15
N ALA A 53 2.37 -7.69 38.39
CA ALA A 53 2.43 -9.06 38.89
C ALA A 53 3.81 -9.40 39.52
N GLY A 54 4.88 -8.73 39.07
CA GLY A 54 6.22 -8.87 39.64
C GLY A 54 6.49 -7.99 40.88
N LEU A 55 5.59 -7.07 41.21
CA LEU A 55 5.73 -6.23 42.40
C LEU A 55 5.42 -7.07 43.65
N ARG A 56 6.07 -6.71 44.78
CA ARG A 56 5.87 -7.44 46.03
C ARG A 56 4.41 -7.34 46.52
N SER A 57 3.88 -8.43 47.04
CA SER A 57 2.53 -8.49 47.63
C SER A 57 2.34 -7.40 48.70
N GLY A 58 1.27 -6.60 48.59
CA GLY A 58 0.93 -5.57 49.54
C GLY A 58 0.88 -4.13 48.93
N SER A 59 1.32 -3.93 47.71
CA SER A 59 1.10 -2.65 47.03
C SER A 59 -0.36 -2.58 46.53
N PRO A 60 -1.04 -1.43 46.66
CA PRO A 60 -2.37 -1.24 46.11
C PRO A 60 -2.32 -1.44 44.61
N CYS A 61 -3.11 -2.38 44.09
CA CYS A 61 -3.19 -2.65 42.66
C CYS A 61 -4.46 -1.98 42.12
N PRO A 62 -4.34 -1.07 41.12
CA PRO A 62 -5.49 -0.50 40.47
C PRO A 62 -6.26 -1.55 39.66
N THR A 63 -7.54 -1.31 39.44
CA THR A 63 -8.31 -2.11 38.49
C THR A 63 -7.98 -1.69 37.06
N PHE A 64 -7.59 -2.64 36.23
CA PHE A 64 -7.21 -2.41 34.85
C PHE A 64 -8.38 -2.62 33.89
N TYR A 65 -8.52 -1.70 32.98
CA TYR A 65 -9.50 -1.69 31.90
C TYR A 65 -8.78 -1.46 30.57
N GLY A 66 -9.27 -2.06 29.52
CA GLY A 66 -8.72 -1.93 28.17
C GLY A 66 -9.33 -2.91 27.21
N LYS A 67 -8.54 -3.41 26.31
CA LYS A 67 -8.96 -4.44 25.33
C LYS A 67 -9.23 -5.79 25.98
N ARG A 68 -8.40 -6.19 26.93
CA ARG A 68 -8.53 -7.47 27.64
C ARG A 68 -9.78 -7.55 28.50
N SER A 69 -10.20 -6.44 29.08
CA SER A 69 -11.43 -6.34 29.88
C SER A 69 -12.70 -6.11 29.03
N GLY A 70 -12.56 -5.99 27.72
CA GLY A 70 -13.66 -5.75 26.78
C GLY A 70 -14.22 -4.32 26.79
N HIS A 71 -13.60 -3.36 27.51
CA HIS A 71 -14.04 -1.96 27.54
C HIS A 71 -13.65 -1.20 26.27
N LEU A 72 -12.59 -1.65 25.59
CA LEU A 72 -12.21 -1.22 24.25
C LEU A 72 -12.22 -2.43 23.30
N ASN A 73 -12.55 -2.18 22.04
CA ASN A 73 -12.55 -3.23 21.01
C ASN A 73 -11.13 -3.77 20.80
N ALA A 74 -11.02 -5.09 20.65
CA ALA A 74 -9.75 -5.76 20.38
C ALA A 74 -9.17 -5.40 19.00
N TYR A 75 -10.03 -5.01 18.07
CA TYR A 75 -9.69 -4.67 16.68
C TYR A 75 -10.49 -3.45 16.22
N GLY A 76 -10.07 -2.89 15.10
CA GLY A 76 -10.66 -1.67 14.55
C GLY A 76 -10.01 -0.40 15.11
N GLU A 77 -10.37 0.72 14.54
CA GLU A 77 -9.85 2.04 14.89
C GLU A 77 -10.47 2.55 16.20
N LEU A 78 -9.64 3.11 17.08
CA LEU A 78 -10.10 3.84 18.25
C LEU A 78 -10.46 5.28 17.84
N ASN A 79 -11.68 5.68 18.17
CA ASN A 79 -12.15 7.04 17.99
C ASN A 79 -12.59 7.65 19.34
N PRO A 80 -12.76 8.99 19.42
CA PRO A 80 -13.15 9.64 20.65
C PRO A 80 -14.42 9.08 21.29
N ASP A 81 -15.42 8.72 20.50
CA ASP A 81 -16.68 8.18 21.01
C ASP A 81 -16.49 6.81 21.69
N THR A 82 -15.63 5.96 21.13
CA THR A 82 -15.28 4.66 21.73
C THR A 82 -14.60 4.84 23.09
N VAL A 83 -13.63 5.76 23.17
CA VAL A 83 -12.90 6.03 24.43
C VAL A 83 -13.81 6.68 25.47
N VAL A 84 -14.62 7.66 25.09
CA VAL A 84 -15.57 8.33 26.00
C VAL A 84 -16.61 7.32 26.51
N LYS A 85 -17.09 6.41 25.69
CA LYS A 85 -17.99 5.33 26.07
C LYS A 85 -17.37 4.38 27.10
N ALA A 86 -16.11 4.02 26.92
CA ALA A 86 -15.37 3.21 27.88
C ALA A 86 -15.22 3.94 29.23
N ILE A 87 -14.83 5.21 29.24
CA ILE A 87 -14.72 6.04 30.44
C ILE A 87 -16.09 6.18 31.13
N SER A 88 -17.15 6.41 30.38
CA SER A 88 -18.53 6.49 30.87
C SER A 88 -18.92 5.22 31.62
N SER A 89 -18.66 4.06 31.03
CA SER A 89 -18.93 2.75 31.63
C SER A 89 -18.14 2.54 32.93
N ILE A 90 -16.84 2.84 32.93
CA ILE A 90 -15.95 2.68 34.11
C ILE A 90 -16.37 3.62 35.24
N MET A 91 -16.78 4.83 34.91
CA MET A 91 -17.13 5.85 35.91
C MET A 91 -18.61 5.83 36.34
N GLY A 92 -19.45 5.02 35.69
CA GLY A 92 -20.88 4.94 35.96
C GLY A 92 -21.64 6.24 35.61
N VAL A 93 -21.11 7.02 34.65
CA VAL A 93 -21.71 8.29 34.21
C VAL A 93 -22.39 8.07 32.86
N PRO A 94 -23.67 8.43 32.68
CA PRO A 94 -24.34 8.21 31.41
C PRO A 94 -23.69 9.05 30.29
N TYR A 95 -23.46 8.41 29.15
CA TYR A 95 -22.99 9.04 27.93
C TYR A 95 -23.98 8.77 26.80
N GLN A 96 -24.50 9.82 26.25
CA GLN A 96 -25.22 9.75 25.00
C GLN A 96 -24.31 10.20 23.86
N PRO A 97 -23.99 9.30 22.91
CA PRO A 97 -23.38 9.72 21.65
C PRO A 97 -24.29 10.78 20.99
N ARG A 98 -23.75 11.49 20.00
CA ARG A 98 -24.48 12.52 19.27
C ARG A 98 -25.90 12.08 18.93
N ASP A 99 -26.83 13.02 19.07
CA ASP A 99 -28.24 12.80 18.74
C ASP A 99 -28.37 12.09 17.40
N SER A 100 -29.08 10.97 17.40
CA SER A 100 -29.33 10.18 16.19
C SER A 100 -30.03 10.99 15.09
N VAL A 101 -30.84 12.00 15.48
CA VAL A 101 -31.50 12.93 14.56
C VAL A 101 -30.45 13.79 13.85
N TYR A 102 -29.45 14.30 14.57
CA TYR A 102 -28.36 15.06 13.97
C TYR A 102 -27.52 14.19 13.03
N GLY A 103 -27.19 12.97 13.44
CA GLY A 103 -26.46 12.00 12.61
C GLY A 103 -27.19 11.74 11.28
N LYS A 104 -28.47 11.44 11.35
CA LYS A 104 -29.32 11.23 10.17
C LYS A 104 -29.41 12.47 9.28
N LYS A 105 -29.55 13.65 9.85
CA LYS A 105 -29.55 14.91 9.11
C LYS A 105 -28.26 15.16 8.37
N VAL A 106 -27.11 14.80 8.97
CA VAL A 106 -25.79 14.88 8.32
C VAL A 106 -25.71 13.88 7.16
N GLU A 107 -26.05 12.62 7.40
CA GLU A 107 -26.07 11.57 6.37
C GLU A 107 -26.93 11.98 5.17
N ASP A 108 -28.15 12.45 5.42
CA ASP A 108 -29.06 12.92 4.37
C ASP A 108 -28.49 14.14 3.61
N SER A 109 -27.77 15.02 4.32
CA SER A 109 -27.15 16.22 3.72
C SER A 109 -25.97 15.92 2.83
N ILE A 110 -25.20 14.85 3.12
CA ILE A 110 -24.02 14.45 2.33
C ILE A 110 -24.35 13.40 1.26
N LYS A 111 -25.49 12.73 1.38
CA LYS A 111 -25.92 11.67 0.46
C LYS A 111 -25.97 12.19 -0.98
N GLY A 112 -25.23 11.54 -1.86
CA GLY A 112 -25.09 11.91 -3.27
C GLY A 112 -24.23 13.16 -3.54
N ARG A 113 -23.76 13.87 -2.50
CA ARG A 113 -22.83 15.01 -2.64
C ARG A 113 -21.36 14.62 -2.45
N VAL A 114 -21.11 13.59 -1.67
CA VAL A 114 -19.77 13.05 -1.46
C VAL A 114 -19.66 11.78 -2.30
N PRO A 115 -18.88 11.78 -3.40
CA PRO A 115 -18.67 10.60 -4.20
C PRO A 115 -17.85 9.57 -3.41
N GLU A 116 -18.20 8.29 -3.57
CA GLU A 116 -17.33 7.23 -3.11
C GLU A 116 -15.98 7.30 -3.83
N ARG A 117 -14.91 7.30 -3.07
CA ARG A 117 -13.54 7.33 -3.60
C ARG A 117 -12.88 6.00 -3.33
N MET A 118 -12.72 5.21 -4.36
CA MET A 118 -11.89 4.01 -4.28
C MET A 118 -10.41 4.40 -4.26
N MET A 119 -9.62 3.64 -3.49
CA MET A 119 -8.17 3.76 -3.54
C MET A 119 -7.67 3.44 -4.94
N THR A 120 -6.83 4.33 -5.49
CA THR A 120 -6.30 4.19 -6.85
C THR A 120 -4.86 4.63 -6.92
N PHE A 121 -4.14 4.19 -7.95
CA PHE A 121 -2.83 4.74 -8.28
C PHE A 121 -2.95 6.21 -8.69
N CYS A 122 -1.94 7.00 -8.41
CA CYS A 122 -1.84 8.38 -8.85
C CYS A 122 -1.90 8.51 -10.38
N ALA A 123 -2.17 9.70 -10.90
CA ALA A 123 -2.00 9.97 -12.33
C ALA A 123 -0.54 9.76 -12.74
N GLY A 124 -0.32 9.10 -13.87
CA GLY A 124 1.02 8.80 -14.38
C GLY A 124 1.83 7.79 -13.55
N CYS A 125 1.22 7.10 -12.61
CA CYS A 125 1.95 6.18 -11.72
C CYS A 125 2.61 5.02 -12.49
N PRO A 126 3.94 4.80 -12.35
CA PRO A 126 4.64 3.71 -13.03
C PRO A 126 4.16 2.33 -12.57
N HIS A 127 3.68 2.20 -11.33
CA HIS A 127 3.13 0.93 -10.86
C HIS A 127 1.86 0.53 -11.62
N ARG A 128 1.01 1.50 -12.01
CA ARG A 128 -0.15 1.22 -12.87
C ARG A 128 0.27 0.60 -14.19
N ALA A 129 1.27 1.17 -14.84
CA ALA A 129 1.82 0.66 -16.09
C ALA A 129 2.42 -0.75 -15.92
N THR A 130 3.16 -0.96 -14.83
CA THR A 130 3.69 -2.29 -14.49
C THR A 130 2.59 -3.34 -14.33
N PHE A 131 1.54 -3.05 -13.54
CA PHE A 131 0.45 -4.00 -13.37
C PHE A 131 -0.39 -4.20 -14.63
N TRP A 132 -0.45 -3.21 -15.51
CA TRP A 132 -1.00 -3.38 -16.84
C TRP A 132 -0.18 -4.37 -17.68
N ALA A 133 1.15 -4.25 -17.67
CA ALA A 133 2.04 -5.19 -18.33
C ALA A 133 1.93 -6.61 -17.75
N ILE A 134 1.90 -6.75 -16.41
CA ILE A 134 1.69 -8.04 -15.72
C ILE A 134 0.36 -8.66 -16.14
N LYS A 135 -0.75 -7.91 -16.10
CA LYS A 135 -2.07 -8.38 -16.52
C LYS A 135 -2.06 -8.91 -17.95
N ASN A 136 -1.47 -8.17 -18.88
CA ASN A 136 -1.42 -8.58 -20.27
C ASN A 136 -0.51 -9.80 -20.48
N ALA A 137 0.65 -9.83 -19.82
CA ALA A 137 1.55 -10.96 -19.90
C ALA A 137 0.91 -12.25 -19.36
N LEU A 138 0.24 -12.20 -18.20
CA LEU A 138 -0.49 -13.34 -17.64
C LEU A 138 -1.64 -13.80 -18.53
N LYS A 139 -2.38 -12.86 -19.14
CA LYS A 139 -3.45 -13.18 -20.06
C LYS A 139 -2.95 -13.86 -21.33
N LEU A 140 -1.82 -13.42 -21.87
CA LEU A 140 -1.19 -14.00 -23.05
C LEU A 140 -0.52 -15.35 -22.74
N ASP A 141 0.02 -15.52 -21.54
CA ASP A 141 0.58 -16.79 -21.09
C ASP A 141 -0.48 -17.90 -20.91
N GLY A 142 -1.66 -17.56 -20.44
CA GLY A 142 -2.84 -18.44 -20.38
C GLY A 142 -2.82 -19.48 -19.25
N ARG A 143 -1.78 -19.57 -18.41
CA ARG A 143 -1.66 -20.56 -17.33
C ARG A 143 -2.28 -20.10 -15.99
N ASP A 144 -3.04 -19.02 -15.96
CA ASP A 144 -3.67 -18.45 -14.75
C ASP A 144 -2.65 -18.16 -13.61
N GLY A 145 -1.63 -17.39 -13.93
CA GLY A 145 -0.53 -17.11 -13.00
C GLY A 145 -0.95 -16.32 -11.77
N VAL A 146 -0.21 -16.47 -10.68
CA VAL A 146 -0.47 -15.87 -9.37
C VAL A 146 0.50 -14.72 -9.12
N VAL A 147 -0.04 -13.56 -8.74
CA VAL A 147 0.74 -12.40 -8.29
C VAL A 147 0.62 -12.28 -6.78
N THR A 148 1.76 -12.35 -6.11
CA THR A 148 1.89 -12.08 -4.67
C THR A 148 2.42 -10.66 -4.48
N GLY A 149 1.93 -9.97 -3.47
CA GLY A 149 2.35 -8.62 -3.14
C GLY A 149 2.41 -8.39 -1.65
N ASP A 150 2.81 -7.20 -1.30
CA ASP A 150 2.90 -6.75 0.09
C ASP A 150 2.57 -5.25 0.22
N ILE A 151 3.10 -4.56 1.20
CA ILE A 151 2.68 -3.22 1.58
C ILE A 151 3.50 -2.14 0.87
N GLY A 152 2.81 -1.25 0.18
CA GLY A 152 3.35 -0.10 -0.54
C GLY A 152 2.30 0.49 -1.49
N CYS A 153 2.67 1.46 -2.31
CA CYS A 153 1.77 2.01 -3.34
C CYS A 153 1.18 0.92 -4.24
N TYR A 154 1.92 -0.15 -4.48
CA TYR A 154 1.49 -1.31 -5.26
C TYR A 154 0.42 -2.18 -4.57
N SER A 155 0.10 -1.95 -3.30
CA SER A 155 -1.10 -2.52 -2.65
C SER A 155 -2.39 -2.15 -3.36
N MET A 156 -2.42 -1.05 -4.11
CA MET A 156 -3.57 -0.67 -4.94
C MET A 156 -3.92 -1.74 -5.98
N ALA A 157 -3.00 -2.67 -6.28
CA ALA A 157 -3.24 -3.78 -7.19
C ALA A 157 -4.13 -4.89 -6.64
N LEU A 158 -4.52 -4.83 -5.37
CA LEU A 158 -5.62 -5.62 -4.80
C LEU A 158 -6.98 -5.22 -5.35
N GLY A 159 -7.13 -3.96 -5.73
CA GLY A 159 -8.38 -3.38 -6.20
C GLY A 159 -8.46 -3.22 -7.72
N PRO A 160 -9.56 -2.63 -8.21
CA PRO A 160 -9.82 -2.48 -9.64
C PRO A 160 -8.75 -1.62 -10.34
N ALA A 161 -8.21 -0.61 -9.68
CA ALA A 161 -7.19 0.26 -10.25
C ALA A 161 -5.86 -0.45 -10.61
N GLY A 162 -5.60 -1.60 -10.02
CA GLY A 162 -4.49 -2.50 -10.34
C GLY A 162 -4.99 -3.84 -10.89
N PHE A 163 -6.21 -3.85 -11.44
CA PHE A 163 -6.79 -4.95 -12.20
C PHE A 163 -6.99 -6.21 -11.37
N PHE A 164 -7.10 -6.09 -10.03
CA PHE A 164 -7.20 -7.23 -9.10
C PHE A 164 -6.05 -8.25 -9.27
N GLN A 165 -4.86 -7.79 -9.64
CA GLN A 165 -3.75 -8.70 -9.93
C GLN A 165 -3.16 -9.33 -8.68
N VAL A 166 -2.98 -8.59 -7.59
CA VAL A 166 -2.40 -9.11 -6.35
C VAL A 166 -3.39 -10.01 -5.64
N ARG A 167 -2.99 -11.25 -5.34
CA ARG A 167 -3.81 -12.27 -4.69
C ARG A 167 -3.51 -12.45 -3.21
N THR A 168 -2.31 -12.09 -2.77
CA THR A 168 -1.90 -12.16 -1.35
C THR A 168 -1.32 -10.83 -0.92
N HIS A 169 -1.65 -10.41 0.30
CA HIS A 169 -1.25 -9.11 0.83
C HIS A 169 -1.06 -9.23 2.34
N HIS A 170 0.19 -9.16 2.78
CA HIS A 170 0.58 -9.29 4.18
C HIS A 170 1.55 -8.16 4.58
N CYS A 171 2.52 -8.42 5.44
CA CYS A 171 3.52 -7.43 5.81
C CYS A 171 4.54 -7.14 4.68
N MET A 172 5.31 -6.05 4.82
CA MET A 172 6.37 -5.68 3.88
C MET A 172 7.35 -6.84 3.69
N GLY A 173 7.63 -7.20 2.42
CA GLY A 173 8.50 -8.32 2.03
C GLY A 173 7.81 -9.69 1.97
N ALA A 174 6.60 -9.83 2.50
CA ALA A 174 5.89 -11.12 2.53
C ALA A 174 5.58 -11.66 1.13
N GLY A 175 5.35 -10.79 0.13
CA GLY A 175 5.06 -11.20 -1.24
C GLY A 175 6.14 -12.10 -1.82
N ALA A 176 7.41 -11.74 -1.65
CA ALA A 176 8.54 -12.55 -2.08
C ALA A 176 8.65 -13.88 -1.30
N GLY A 177 8.33 -13.87 0.01
CA GLY A 177 8.28 -15.09 0.83
C GLY A 177 7.21 -16.07 0.37
N VAL A 178 5.99 -15.58 0.11
CA VAL A 178 4.88 -16.41 -0.41
C VAL A 178 5.22 -16.96 -1.79
N ALA A 179 5.81 -16.14 -2.68
CA ALA A 179 6.24 -16.58 -4.00
C ALA A 179 7.28 -17.71 -3.95
N ASN A 180 8.20 -17.68 -2.97
CA ASN A 180 9.12 -18.77 -2.73
C ASN A 180 8.39 -20.10 -2.49
N GLY A 181 7.38 -20.09 -1.62
CA GLY A 181 6.58 -21.28 -1.33
C GLY A 181 5.83 -21.78 -2.56
N LEU A 182 5.09 -20.90 -3.22
CA LEU A 182 4.34 -21.24 -4.43
C LEU A 182 5.26 -21.75 -5.55
N GLY A 183 6.44 -21.15 -5.74
CA GLY A 183 7.42 -21.54 -6.74
C GLY A 183 8.03 -22.94 -6.55
N LYS A 184 7.79 -23.57 -5.38
CA LYS A 184 8.20 -24.95 -5.09
C LYS A 184 7.09 -25.97 -5.33
N LEU A 185 5.86 -25.55 -5.56
CA LEU A 185 4.70 -26.44 -5.66
C LEU A 185 4.60 -27.16 -7.02
N GLY A 186 5.54 -26.92 -7.96
CA GLY A 186 5.57 -27.61 -9.26
C GLY A 186 5.58 -29.15 -9.14
N GLN A 187 6.27 -29.69 -8.14
CA GLN A 187 6.29 -31.13 -7.84
C GLN A 187 4.90 -31.68 -7.42
N PHE A 188 3.98 -30.80 -7.04
CA PHE A 188 2.59 -31.16 -6.67
C PHE A 188 1.59 -30.76 -7.76
N GLY A 189 2.05 -30.47 -8.98
CA GLY A 189 1.18 -30.14 -10.11
C GLY A 189 0.80 -28.65 -10.23
N PHE A 190 1.41 -27.77 -9.47
CA PHE A 190 1.20 -26.34 -9.60
C PHE A 190 2.17 -25.76 -10.64
N HIS A 191 1.66 -25.48 -11.84
CA HIS A 191 2.46 -25.01 -12.97
C HIS A 191 2.17 -23.56 -13.38
N GLN A 192 1.35 -22.86 -12.62
CA GLN A 192 1.04 -21.47 -12.86
C GLN A 192 2.30 -20.59 -12.68
N PRO A 193 2.51 -19.58 -13.51
CA PRO A 193 3.54 -18.58 -13.25
C PRO A 193 3.32 -17.88 -11.91
N VAL A 194 4.40 -17.73 -11.15
CA VAL A 194 4.39 -17.00 -9.87
C VAL A 194 5.18 -15.71 -10.03
N ILE A 195 4.53 -14.60 -9.74
CA ILE A 195 5.12 -13.26 -9.77
C ILE A 195 5.03 -12.65 -8.37
N ALA A 196 6.15 -12.20 -7.81
CA ALA A 196 6.17 -11.39 -6.60
C ALA A 196 6.39 -9.92 -6.97
N ALA A 197 5.48 -9.03 -6.61
CA ALA A 197 5.63 -7.59 -6.77
C ALA A 197 6.09 -6.95 -5.45
N ILE A 198 7.19 -6.19 -5.51
CA ILE A 198 7.80 -5.54 -4.35
C ILE A 198 8.32 -4.16 -4.74
N GLY A 199 8.16 -3.15 -3.87
CA GLY A 199 8.74 -1.82 -4.08
C GLY A 199 10.25 -1.81 -3.78
N ASP A 200 10.96 -0.83 -4.35
CA ASP A 200 12.40 -0.61 -4.17
C ASP A 200 12.82 -0.48 -2.70
N SER A 201 12.15 0.36 -1.94
CA SER A 201 12.39 0.51 -0.50
C SER A 201 12.18 -0.81 0.25
N THR A 202 11.08 -1.49 0.01
CA THR A 202 10.79 -2.79 0.63
C THR A 202 11.80 -3.85 0.23
N PHE A 203 12.30 -3.82 -1.01
CA PHE A 203 13.35 -4.73 -1.47
C PHE A 203 14.60 -4.61 -0.61
N PHE A 204 15.08 -3.38 -0.34
CA PHE A 204 16.25 -3.17 0.53
C PHE A 204 16.00 -3.64 1.96
N HIS A 205 14.82 -3.42 2.51
CA HIS A 205 14.51 -3.72 3.91
C HIS A 205 14.15 -5.19 4.16
N ALA A 206 13.47 -5.84 3.22
CA ALA A 206 12.90 -7.16 3.46
C ALA A 206 12.91 -8.10 2.23
N GLY A 207 13.30 -7.63 1.03
CA GLY A 207 13.25 -8.43 -0.20
C GLY A 207 14.51 -9.24 -0.47
N ILE A 208 15.67 -8.82 0.04
CA ILE A 208 16.96 -9.48 -0.20
C ILE A 208 16.99 -10.89 0.42
N PRO A 209 16.67 -11.12 1.70
CA PRO A 209 16.65 -12.45 2.28
C PRO A 209 15.72 -13.44 1.56
N PRO A 210 14.46 -13.08 1.20
CA PRO A 210 13.63 -13.96 0.39
C PRO A 210 14.21 -14.27 -1.00
N LEU A 211 14.88 -13.33 -1.65
CA LEU A 211 15.54 -13.60 -2.93
C LEU A 211 16.67 -14.63 -2.76
N ILE A 212 17.53 -14.46 -1.76
CA ILE A 212 18.60 -15.42 -1.43
C ILE A 212 18.00 -16.80 -1.14
N ASN A 213 16.92 -16.87 -0.35
CA ASN A 213 16.21 -18.10 -0.07
C ASN A 213 15.67 -18.77 -1.35
N GLY A 214 15.13 -17.97 -2.27
CA GLY A 214 14.65 -18.45 -3.57
C GLY A 214 15.76 -19.05 -4.43
N ILE A 215 16.92 -18.39 -4.48
CA ILE A 215 18.11 -18.88 -5.18
C ILE A 215 18.57 -20.21 -4.59
N TYR A 216 18.76 -20.25 -3.27
CA TYR A 216 19.19 -21.45 -2.56
C TYR A 216 18.26 -22.64 -2.79
N ASN A 217 16.96 -22.40 -2.72
CA ASN A 217 15.94 -23.45 -2.88
C ASN A 217 15.52 -23.70 -4.33
N GLN A 218 16.06 -22.99 -5.32
CA GLN A 218 15.66 -23.09 -6.72
C GLN A 218 14.14 -22.88 -6.89
N SER A 219 13.57 -21.89 -6.22
CA SER A 219 12.13 -21.58 -6.27
C SER A 219 11.78 -20.87 -7.58
N ASN A 220 10.83 -21.41 -8.32
CA ASN A 220 10.46 -20.90 -9.64
C ASN A 220 9.47 -19.73 -9.57
N PHE A 221 9.97 -18.50 -9.50
CA PHE A 221 9.15 -17.28 -9.53
C PHE A 221 9.88 -16.11 -10.19
N ILE A 222 9.12 -15.08 -10.54
CA ILE A 222 9.65 -13.82 -11.04
C ILE A 222 9.48 -12.78 -9.94
N LEU A 223 10.57 -12.13 -9.53
CA LEU A 223 10.56 -10.98 -8.65
C LEU A 223 10.48 -9.70 -9.48
N VAL A 224 9.37 -9.01 -9.43
CA VAL A 224 9.16 -7.69 -10.06
C VAL A 224 9.47 -6.62 -9.02
N ILE A 225 10.60 -5.93 -9.17
CA ILE A 225 10.98 -4.80 -8.31
C ILE A 225 10.47 -3.52 -8.97
N LEU A 226 9.59 -2.84 -8.26
CA LEU A 226 8.95 -1.58 -8.67
C LEU A 226 9.85 -0.42 -8.23
N ASP A 227 10.86 -0.12 -9.06
CA ASP A 227 11.90 0.86 -8.76
C ASP A 227 11.44 2.26 -9.18
N ASN A 228 10.84 2.99 -8.23
CA ASN A 228 10.37 4.36 -8.44
C ASN A 228 11.19 5.43 -7.69
N ASN A 229 12.32 5.03 -7.14
CA ASN A 229 13.28 5.88 -6.43
C ASN A 229 12.68 6.65 -5.24
N ALA A 230 11.68 6.08 -4.56
CA ALA A 230 11.05 6.71 -3.40
C ALA A 230 10.26 5.73 -2.53
N THR A 231 10.31 5.87 -1.22
CA THR A 231 9.33 5.28 -0.29
C THR A 231 8.06 6.14 -0.32
N ALA A 232 7.31 6.04 -1.44
CA ALA A 232 6.34 7.07 -1.82
C ALA A 232 5.08 7.10 -0.95
N MET A 233 4.52 5.94 -0.57
CA MET A 233 3.24 5.85 0.14
C MET A 233 3.21 6.63 1.45
N THR A 234 4.31 6.64 2.19
CA THR A 234 4.42 7.25 3.52
C THR A 234 4.97 8.67 3.52
N GLY A 235 5.26 9.23 2.34
CA GLY A 235 5.69 10.63 2.21
C GLY A 235 7.06 10.82 1.55
N PHE A 236 7.45 9.90 0.66
CA PHE A 236 8.66 10.02 -0.17
C PHE A 236 9.97 10.00 0.61
N GLN A 237 10.04 9.19 1.66
CA GLN A 237 11.26 9.02 2.44
C GLN A 237 12.39 8.44 1.58
N PRO A 238 13.65 8.83 1.86
CA PRO A 238 14.79 8.20 1.21
C PRO A 238 14.95 6.74 1.64
N HIS A 239 15.61 5.97 0.78
CA HIS A 239 16.03 4.59 1.02
C HIS A 239 17.44 4.37 0.40
N PRO A 240 18.11 3.25 0.61
CA PRO A 240 19.51 3.08 0.16
C PRO A 240 19.75 3.32 -1.34
N GLY A 241 18.73 3.20 -2.19
CA GLY A 241 18.82 3.47 -3.63
C GLY A 241 18.71 4.94 -4.03
N THR A 242 18.35 5.85 -3.11
CA THR A 242 18.06 7.26 -3.45
C THR A 242 19.30 8.18 -3.42
N GLY A 243 20.43 7.72 -2.88
CA GLY A 243 21.63 8.54 -2.71
C GLY A 243 21.53 9.58 -1.60
N MET A 244 20.56 9.44 -0.68
CA MET A 244 20.37 10.31 0.48
C MET A 244 20.20 9.49 1.76
N THR A 245 20.78 9.99 2.86
CA THR A 245 20.55 9.41 4.18
C THR A 245 19.16 9.77 4.71
N ALA A 246 18.73 9.13 5.81
CA ALA A 246 17.49 9.47 6.50
C ALA A 246 17.48 10.91 7.05
N MET A 247 18.65 11.52 7.25
CA MET A 247 18.82 12.91 7.70
C MET A 247 18.88 13.91 6.53
N GLY A 248 18.76 13.44 5.28
CA GLY A 248 18.79 14.28 4.10
C GLY A 248 20.19 14.63 3.57
N GLU A 249 21.23 13.94 4.04
CA GLU A 249 22.60 14.15 3.60
C GLU A 249 22.91 13.30 2.36
N PRO A 250 23.68 13.79 1.37
CA PRO A 250 24.13 12.99 0.24
C PRO A 250 24.94 11.77 0.70
N THR A 251 24.70 10.62 0.07
CA THR A 251 25.41 9.37 0.36
C THR A 251 25.53 8.50 -0.89
N ARG A 252 26.30 7.42 -0.78
CA ARG A 252 26.46 6.45 -1.85
C ARG A 252 25.13 5.76 -2.15
N THR A 253 24.75 5.71 -3.41
CA THR A 253 23.62 4.92 -3.89
C THR A 253 23.95 3.44 -3.92
N VAL A 254 23.07 2.60 -3.39
CA VAL A 254 23.13 1.15 -3.55
C VAL A 254 22.29 0.78 -4.78
N ASP A 255 22.96 0.27 -5.82
CA ASP A 255 22.27 -0.11 -7.05
C ASP A 255 21.62 -1.50 -6.92
N ILE A 256 20.30 -1.54 -7.12
CA ILE A 256 19.50 -2.77 -7.05
C ILE A 256 19.92 -3.79 -8.09
N GLU A 257 20.23 -3.34 -9.32
CA GLU A 257 20.61 -4.22 -10.42
C GLU A 257 21.93 -4.93 -10.11
N SER A 258 22.96 -4.17 -9.76
CA SER A 258 24.27 -4.72 -9.38
C SER A 258 24.16 -5.68 -8.20
N LEU A 259 23.33 -5.34 -7.20
CA LEU A 259 23.09 -6.21 -6.05
C LEU A 259 22.45 -7.54 -6.47
N CYS A 260 21.41 -7.51 -7.29
CA CYS A 260 20.77 -8.74 -7.77
C CYS A 260 21.70 -9.58 -8.64
N ARG A 261 22.45 -8.93 -9.55
CA ARG A 261 23.44 -9.64 -10.40
C ARG A 261 24.54 -10.29 -9.60
N SER A 262 25.01 -9.66 -8.52
CA SER A 262 26.03 -10.24 -7.64
C SER A 262 25.59 -11.51 -6.92
N LEU A 263 24.26 -11.71 -6.77
CA LEU A 263 23.69 -12.95 -6.26
C LEU A 263 23.57 -14.06 -7.32
N GLY A 264 24.00 -13.81 -8.56
CA GLY A 264 23.98 -14.78 -9.66
C GLY A 264 22.59 -15.03 -10.26
N VAL A 265 21.59 -14.20 -9.95
CA VAL A 265 20.23 -14.31 -10.51
C VAL A 265 20.14 -13.59 -11.86
N HIS A 266 19.32 -14.11 -12.77
CA HIS A 266 19.01 -13.43 -14.02
C HIS A 266 18.24 -12.13 -13.76
N VAL A 267 18.73 -11.00 -14.28
CA VAL A 267 18.17 -9.67 -14.07
C VAL A 267 17.90 -8.98 -15.40
N GLU A 268 16.69 -8.49 -15.58
CA GLU A 268 16.32 -7.58 -16.66
C GLU A 268 15.81 -6.25 -16.10
N VAL A 269 16.03 -5.16 -16.84
CA VAL A 269 15.56 -3.80 -16.47
C VAL A 269 14.67 -3.29 -17.59
N CYS A 270 13.48 -2.80 -17.22
CA CYS A 270 12.50 -2.26 -18.17
C CYS A 270 11.97 -0.92 -17.67
N ASP A 271 11.70 0.01 -18.58
CA ASP A 271 10.80 1.12 -18.30
C ASP A 271 9.35 0.63 -18.41
N PRO A 272 8.54 0.66 -17.33
CA PRO A 272 7.15 0.23 -17.37
C PRO A 272 6.28 1.08 -18.30
N PHE A 273 6.74 2.27 -18.72
CA PHE A 273 6.02 3.09 -19.69
C PHE A 273 6.16 2.59 -21.12
N ASP A 274 7.16 1.77 -21.42
CA ASP A 274 7.19 0.93 -22.62
C ASP A 274 6.40 -0.35 -22.35
N LEU A 275 5.07 -0.25 -22.47
CA LEU A 275 4.14 -1.34 -22.16
C LEU A 275 4.40 -2.60 -22.97
N ARG A 276 4.84 -2.45 -24.23
CA ARG A 276 5.14 -3.56 -25.13
C ARG A 276 6.35 -4.33 -24.63
N ASN A 277 7.47 -3.63 -24.41
CA ASN A 277 8.71 -4.24 -23.95
C ASN A 277 8.53 -4.89 -22.56
N ALA A 278 7.88 -4.18 -21.62
CA ALA A 278 7.59 -4.71 -20.29
C ALA A 278 6.75 -6.01 -20.34
N THR A 279 5.70 -6.05 -21.19
CA THR A 279 4.86 -7.23 -21.36
C THR A 279 5.64 -8.40 -21.97
N GLN A 280 6.44 -8.14 -23.02
CA GLN A 280 7.24 -9.17 -23.68
C GLN A 280 8.33 -9.74 -22.77
N THR A 281 8.97 -8.89 -21.98
CA THR A 281 9.97 -9.32 -21.00
C THR A 281 9.36 -10.26 -19.97
N LEU A 282 8.21 -9.91 -19.40
CA LEU A 282 7.50 -10.78 -18.46
C LEU A 282 7.13 -12.12 -19.10
N LEU A 283 6.60 -12.13 -20.33
CA LEU A 283 6.27 -13.36 -21.07
C LEU A 283 7.51 -14.25 -21.25
N ARG A 284 8.63 -13.68 -21.69
CA ARG A 284 9.89 -14.42 -21.86
C ARG A 284 10.37 -15.02 -20.55
N LEU A 285 10.30 -14.27 -19.46
CA LEU A 285 10.69 -14.75 -18.13
C LEU A 285 9.74 -15.84 -17.60
N MET A 286 8.44 -15.78 -17.92
CA MET A 286 7.50 -16.85 -17.57
C MET A 286 7.72 -18.14 -18.35
N ALA A 287 8.20 -18.06 -19.58
CA ALA A 287 8.55 -19.23 -20.40
C ALA A 287 9.83 -19.92 -19.89
N ASN A 288 10.76 -19.18 -19.27
CA ASN A 288 12.02 -19.69 -18.77
C ASN A 288 11.89 -20.08 -17.29
N GLY A 289 11.82 -21.37 -16.98
CA GLY A 289 11.85 -21.90 -15.62
C GLY A 289 13.26 -22.03 -15.04
N GLY A 290 13.38 -22.56 -13.82
CA GLY A 290 14.67 -22.98 -13.25
C GLY A 290 15.24 -22.06 -12.16
N GLY A 291 14.42 -21.50 -11.32
CA GLY A 291 14.83 -20.65 -10.19
C GLY A 291 14.23 -19.25 -10.25
N PRO A 292 14.59 -18.35 -9.34
CA PRO A 292 14.09 -16.98 -9.35
C PRO A 292 14.72 -16.18 -10.50
N ARG A 293 13.91 -15.30 -11.10
CA ARG A 293 14.32 -14.30 -12.10
C ARG A 293 13.87 -12.95 -11.59
N VAL A 294 14.66 -11.90 -11.83
CA VAL A 294 14.36 -10.54 -11.38
C VAL A 294 14.08 -9.67 -12.60
N VAL A 295 13.01 -8.90 -12.53
CA VAL A 295 12.78 -7.77 -13.44
C VAL A 295 12.63 -6.49 -12.63
N ILE A 296 13.42 -5.49 -12.97
CA ILE A 296 13.38 -4.17 -12.36
C ILE A 296 12.56 -3.26 -13.27
N MET A 297 11.37 -2.89 -12.83
CA MET A 297 10.50 -1.92 -13.50
C MET A 297 10.88 -0.52 -13.02
N ARG A 298 11.83 0.10 -13.73
CA ARG A 298 12.48 1.35 -13.31
C ARG A 298 11.86 2.55 -13.97
N HIS A 299 11.21 3.38 -13.17
CA HIS A 299 10.72 4.70 -13.57
C HIS A 299 10.47 5.57 -12.34
N GLU A 300 11.03 6.79 -12.28
CA GLU A 300 10.86 7.68 -11.13
C GLU A 300 9.37 7.93 -10.84
N CYS A 301 9.02 8.02 -9.57
CA CYS A 301 7.66 8.37 -9.15
C CYS A 301 7.22 9.71 -9.78
N GLU A 302 6.15 9.69 -10.55
CA GLU A 302 5.66 10.89 -11.28
C GLU A 302 5.31 12.07 -10.35
N LEU A 303 4.92 11.82 -9.11
CA LEU A 303 4.70 12.88 -8.13
C LEU A 303 6.02 13.51 -7.64
N VAL A 304 7.12 12.76 -7.65
CA VAL A 304 8.45 13.27 -7.32
C VAL A 304 9.03 14.00 -8.53
N ARG A 305 8.95 13.41 -9.71
CA ARG A 305 9.41 13.99 -10.97
C ARG A 305 8.70 15.33 -11.24
N GLY A 306 7.38 15.38 -11.12
CA GLY A 306 6.57 16.58 -11.39
C GLY A 306 6.86 17.78 -10.47
N ARG A 307 7.56 17.56 -9.33
CA ARG A 307 8.07 18.66 -8.49
C ARG A 307 9.35 19.31 -9.06
N LYS A 308 10.05 18.60 -9.92
CA LYS A 308 11.37 19.00 -10.46
C LYS A 308 11.30 19.37 -11.93
N GLU A 309 10.42 18.73 -12.68
CA GLU A 309 10.38 18.78 -14.14
C GLU A 309 8.97 19.05 -14.66
N LYS A 310 8.89 19.69 -15.82
CA LYS A 310 7.63 19.85 -16.56
C LYS A 310 7.14 18.50 -17.11
N PRO A 311 5.84 18.38 -17.49
CA PRO A 311 5.33 17.22 -18.21
C PRO A 311 6.16 16.93 -19.47
N LYS A 312 6.42 15.64 -19.77
CA LYS A 312 7.15 15.25 -20.98
C LYS A 312 6.29 15.38 -22.24
N HIS A 313 4.98 15.19 -22.08
CA HIS A 313 4.04 15.23 -23.19
C HIS A 313 2.82 16.06 -22.84
N LYS A 314 2.29 16.73 -23.87
CA LYS A 314 0.90 17.20 -23.86
C LYS A 314 0.03 16.06 -24.36
N VAL A 315 -0.95 15.66 -23.55
CA VAL A 315 -1.84 14.55 -23.87
C VAL A 315 -3.25 15.08 -24.07
N HIS A 316 -3.89 14.69 -25.16
CA HIS A 316 -5.28 15.07 -25.45
C HIS A 316 -6.04 13.93 -26.10
N VAL A 317 -7.37 14.03 -26.12
CA VAL A 317 -8.23 13.07 -26.79
C VAL A 317 -8.77 13.72 -28.07
N ASP A 318 -8.49 13.09 -29.20
CA ASP A 318 -9.10 13.41 -30.49
C ASP A 318 -10.56 12.97 -30.44
N GLN A 319 -11.47 13.94 -30.36
CA GLN A 319 -12.89 13.70 -30.18
C GLN A 319 -13.54 13.06 -31.43
N ASP A 320 -12.94 13.22 -32.61
CA ASP A 320 -13.45 12.62 -33.84
C ASP A 320 -13.10 11.12 -33.93
N LYS A 321 -11.94 10.73 -33.39
CA LYS A 321 -11.52 9.33 -33.29
C LYS A 321 -12.10 8.60 -32.08
N CYS A 322 -12.42 9.32 -30.99
CA CYS A 322 -13.00 8.71 -29.83
C CYS A 322 -14.48 8.41 -30.06
N VAL A 323 -14.80 7.14 -30.16
CA VAL A 323 -16.17 6.66 -30.40
C VAL A 323 -16.97 6.38 -29.12
N GLY A 324 -16.43 6.79 -27.97
CA GLY A 324 -17.11 6.69 -26.67
C GLY A 324 -17.52 5.25 -26.33
N ASP A 325 -18.74 5.07 -25.86
CA ASP A 325 -19.27 3.75 -25.47
C ASP A 325 -19.34 2.75 -26.65
N ALA A 326 -19.35 3.22 -27.88
CA ALA A 326 -19.33 2.37 -29.09
C ALA A 326 -17.95 1.77 -29.39
N CYS A 327 -16.92 2.05 -28.60
CA CYS A 327 -15.55 1.63 -28.89
C CYS A 327 -15.32 0.10 -28.75
N GLY A 328 -16.31 -0.64 -28.24
CA GLY A 328 -16.26 -2.11 -28.14
C GLY A 328 -15.24 -2.62 -27.09
N CYS A 329 -14.55 -1.75 -26.40
CA CYS A 329 -13.58 -2.06 -25.36
C CYS A 329 -14.09 -1.75 -23.94
N ASP A 330 -15.38 -1.50 -23.77
CA ASP A 330 -16.04 -1.09 -22.51
C ASP A 330 -15.32 0.10 -21.84
N ASN A 331 -14.97 1.12 -22.63
CA ASN A 331 -14.21 2.28 -22.15
C ASN A 331 -12.91 1.89 -21.40
N LEU A 332 -12.11 1.01 -22.02
CA LEU A 332 -10.87 0.44 -21.48
C LEU A 332 -9.97 1.50 -20.81
N CYS A 333 -9.89 2.69 -21.40
CA CYS A 333 -9.09 3.79 -20.92
C CYS A 333 -9.58 4.34 -19.57
N THR A 334 -10.87 4.59 -19.41
CA THR A 334 -11.44 5.22 -18.21
C THR A 334 -11.93 4.21 -17.18
N ARG A 335 -12.52 3.09 -17.61
CA ARG A 335 -13.10 2.09 -16.70
C ARG A 335 -12.12 0.99 -16.27
N VAL A 336 -11.20 0.59 -17.14
CA VAL A 336 -10.26 -0.50 -16.85
C VAL A 336 -8.90 0.04 -16.46
N PHE A 337 -8.28 0.90 -17.26
CA PHE A 337 -6.99 1.49 -16.91
C PHE A 337 -7.08 2.49 -15.76
N MET A 338 -8.19 3.22 -15.64
CA MET A 338 -8.61 4.02 -14.49
C MET A 338 -7.56 5.04 -14.03
N CYS A 339 -6.86 5.69 -14.98
CA CYS A 339 -5.96 6.79 -14.60
C CYS A 339 -6.78 8.00 -14.15
N PRO A 340 -6.50 8.61 -12.97
CA PRO A 340 -7.26 9.78 -12.51
C PRO A 340 -7.23 11.00 -13.45
N GLY A 341 -6.16 11.13 -14.26
CA GLY A 341 -6.06 12.17 -15.28
C GLY A 341 -6.83 11.86 -16.57
N LEU A 342 -7.55 10.73 -16.64
CA LEU A 342 -8.32 10.31 -17.80
C LEU A 342 -9.76 10.02 -17.36
N VAL A 343 -10.68 10.91 -17.68
CA VAL A 343 -12.06 10.91 -17.22
C VAL A 343 -13.03 10.63 -18.36
N LEU A 344 -14.20 10.10 -18.02
CA LEU A 344 -15.32 9.98 -18.96
C LEU A 344 -16.13 11.29 -18.86
N ASP A 345 -16.27 11.98 -19.98
CA ASP A 345 -17.23 13.05 -20.11
C ASP A 345 -18.64 12.47 -20.22
N LYS A 346 -19.49 12.82 -19.27
CA LYS A 346 -20.85 12.26 -19.16
C LYS A 346 -21.80 12.77 -20.24
N GLU A 347 -21.53 13.96 -20.79
CA GLU A 347 -22.40 14.56 -21.80
C GLU A 347 -22.15 13.94 -23.18
N SER A 348 -20.89 13.80 -23.55
CA SER A 348 -20.50 13.23 -24.86
C SER A 348 -20.33 11.70 -24.83
N GLY A 349 -20.23 11.07 -23.64
CA GLY A 349 -19.88 9.66 -23.49
C GLY A 349 -18.46 9.32 -23.91
N LYS A 350 -17.60 10.32 -24.16
CA LYS A 350 -16.23 10.16 -24.66
C LYS A 350 -15.19 10.38 -23.57
N ALA A 351 -13.98 9.89 -23.81
CA ALA A 351 -12.86 10.15 -22.90
C ALA A 351 -12.39 11.59 -23.00
N LYS A 352 -11.91 12.12 -21.88
CA LYS A 352 -11.32 13.48 -21.77
C LYS A 352 -10.11 13.44 -20.84
N ILE A 353 -9.10 14.22 -21.12
CA ILE A 353 -7.96 14.46 -20.21
C ILE A 353 -8.34 15.57 -19.23
N ASP A 354 -8.10 15.33 -17.95
CA ASP A 354 -8.12 16.37 -16.93
C ASP A 354 -6.71 16.98 -16.85
N ASP A 355 -6.56 18.17 -17.40
CA ASP A 355 -5.26 18.86 -17.52
C ASP A 355 -4.68 19.26 -16.15
N VAL A 356 -5.50 19.34 -15.10
CA VAL A 356 -5.06 19.67 -13.74
C VAL A 356 -4.40 18.46 -13.08
N ILE A 357 -4.92 17.26 -13.37
CA ILE A 357 -4.48 16.01 -12.73
C ILE A 357 -3.43 15.29 -13.61
N CYS A 358 -3.50 15.43 -14.92
CA CYS A 358 -2.64 14.73 -15.86
C CYS A 358 -1.17 15.14 -15.70
N THR A 359 -0.27 14.15 -15.54
CA THR A 359 1.18 14.39 -15.43
C THR A 359 1.91 14.43 -16.79
N GLY A 360 1.19 14.19 -17.89
CA GLY A 360 1.79 14.14 -19.21
C GLY A 360 2.71 12.94 -19.47
N CYS A 361 2.51 11.81 -18.78
CA CYS A 361 3.33 10.62 -18.98
C CYS A 361 3.12 9.92 -20.34
N GLY A 362 1.95 10.10 -20.97
CA GLY A 362 1.64 9.59 -22.31
C GLY A 362 1.26 8.10 -22.39
N VAL A 363 1.31 7.32 -21.31
CA VAL A 363 1.04 5.87 -21.31
C VAL A 363 -0.35 5.51 -21.83
N CYS A 364 -1.35 6.36 -21.55
CA CYS A 364 -2.73 6.11 -22.01
C CYS A 364 -2.88 6.15 -23.54
N ALA A 365 -1.98 6.80 -24.27
CA ALA A 365 -1.98 6.78 -25.73
C ALA A 365 -1.73 5.36 -26.29
N ASP A 366 -0.85 4.60 -25.64
CA ASP A 366 -0.50 3.24 -26.05
C ASP A 366 -1.57 2.21 -25.67
N ILE A 367 -2.61 2.61 -24.92
CA ILE A 367 -3.70 1.75 -24.48
C ILE A 367 -4.93 1.91 -25.37
N CYS A 368 -5.13 3.07 -25.98
CA CYS A 368 -6.31 3.35 -26.77
C CYS A 368 -6.33 2.55 -28.09
N PRO A 369 -7.27 1.60 -28.28
CA PRO A 369 -7.30 0.78 -29.49
C PRO A 369 -7.69 1.57 -30.74
N GLN A 370 -8.32 2.72 -30.58
CA GLN A 370 -8.72 3.60 -31.67
C GLN A 370 -7.65 4.67 -32.03
N GLY A 371 -6.55 4.71 -31.27
CA GLY A 371 -5.55 5.75 -31.42
C GLY A 371 -6.11 7.16 -31.20
N ALA A 372 -7.18 7.28 -30.40
CA ALA A 372 -7.83 8.56 -30.13
C ALA A 372 -7.11 9.38 -29.05
N ILE A 373 -6.29 8.74 -28.21
CA ILE A 373 -5.47 9.46 -27.21
C ILE A 373 -4.12 9.77 -27.83
N ILE A 374 -3.82 11.05 -27.98
CA ILE A 374 -2.64 11.55 -28.66
C ILE A 374 -1.67 12.11 -27.64
N LYS A 375 -0.37 11.80 -27.80
CA LYS A 375 0.74 12.38 -27.04
C LYS A 375 1.67 13.13 -27.97
N GLU A 376 1.94 14.40 -27.65
CA GLU A 376 2.85 15.28 -28.35
C GLU A 376 3.97 15.71 -27.39
N ALA A 377 5.15 16.02 -27.88
CA ALA A 377 6.20 16.59 -27.04
C ALA A 377 5.71 17.92 -26.42
N ALA A 378 5.94 18.12 -25.11
CA ALA A 378 5.47 19.29 -24.37
C ALA A 378 6.41 20.49 -24.53
#